data_d08a1d026cf303e3237370f0878fb99e
#
_entry.id   d08a1d026cf303e3237370f0878fb99e
#
_cell.length_a   1.000
_cell.length_b   1.000
_cell.length_c   1.000
_cell.angle_alpha   90.00
_cell.angle_beta   90.00
_cell.angle_gamma   90.00
#
_symmetry.space_group_name_H-M   'P 1'
#
loop_
_entity.id
_entity.type
_entity.pdbx_description
1 polymer ?
#
loop_
_entity_poly.entity_id
_entity_poly.type
_entity_poly.pdbx_seq_one_letter_code
_entity_poly.pdbx_strand_id
1 'polypeptide(L)'
;MDNTMIIDVHTHVFTSNRPFSATFLAEASRARSTPIDMITRYADYRATAANCDVTICFGGKAHLVGLWVDDQDVADYVKQDPARLIGFLSLDPTQPNWQAEMEYGHQELGLQGIKLMPMYAGFLPQDQQLDPLWRYAQQHNLPVLLHTGTTFVAQGPIETTLPRHIDVVARRFPEVRIIMAHLGHPFEGECVAVIRKHPHVYADVSALHYRPWQLFHSLMLVHEYGVWNKVLFGTDFPFTTVDASLTGLRSLAEVKIDRFSLPAEKIEALIHRNALELLGLPHPGKATA
;
A
#
# COMPACT_ATOMS: atom_id res chain seq x y z
N MET A 1 14.49 -24.39 8.48
CA MET A 1 13.87 -24.29 7.14
C MET A 1 13.57 -22.82 6.94
N ASP A 2 14.31 -22.15 6.06
CA ASP A 2 14.03 -20.75 5.74
C ASP A 2 12.63 -20.68 5.13
N ASN A 3 11.70 -20.14 5.89
CA ASN A 3 10.31 -19.95 5.47
C ASN A 3 10.28 -18.68 4.61
N THR A 4 10.74 -18.79 3.37
CA THR A 4 10.77 -17.69 2.39
C THR A 4 9.36 -17.46 1.87
N MET A 5 8.58 -16.66 2.61
CA MET A 5 7.24 -16.24 2.20
C MET A 5 7.32 -15.05 1.23
N ILE A 6 6.37 -14.97 0.32
CA ILE A 6 6.08 -13.78 -0.46
C ILE A 6 4.78 -13.18 0.05
N ILE A 7 4.84 -11.93 0.49
CA ILE A 7 3.71 -11.19 1.06
C ILE A 7 3.47 -9.95 0.20
N ASP A 8 2.33 -9.91 -0.48
CA ASP A 8 1.90 -8.74 -1.22
C ASP A 8 1.14 -7.79 -0.28
N VAL A 9 1.77 -6.66 0.08
CA VAL A 9 1.18 -5.73 1.05
C VAL A 9 0.22 -4.71 0.43
N HIS A 10 0.01 -4.73 -0.91
CA HIS A 10 -0.73 -3.68 -1.59
C HIS A 10 -1.58 -4.22 -2.76
N THR A 11 -2.83 -4.55 -2.47
CA THR A 11 -3.80 -4.94 -3.50
C THR A 11 -5.14 -4.24 -3.27
N HIS A 12 -5.81 -3.87 -4.36
CA HIS A 12 -7.12 -3.24 -4.27
C HIS A 12 -8.26 -4.24 -4.43
N VAL A 13 -9.36 -3.99 -3.73
CA VAL A 13 -10.64 -4.69 -3.86
C VAL A 13 -11.64 -3.75 -4.51
N PHE A 14 -11.92 -3.98 -5.78
CA PHE A 14 -12.93 -3.27 -6.56
C PHE A 14 -13.88 -4.31 -7.15
N THR A 15 -14.90 -4.68 -6.39
CA THR A 15 -15.81 -5.80 -6.75
C THR A 15 -16.74 -5.48 -7.92
N SER A 16 -16.84 -4.21 -8.31
CA SER A 16 -17.63 -3.72 -9.44
C SER A 16 -17.10 -2.36 -9.90
N ASN A 17 -17.66 -1.80 -10.99
CA ASN A 17 -17.36 -0.42 -11.39
C ASN A 17 -18.16 0.65 -10.62
N ARG A 18 -19.03 0.24 -9.69
CA ARG A 18 -19.86 1.17 -8.89
C ARG A 18 -19.06 2.10 -7.96
N PRO A 19 -17.90 1.70 -7.41
CA PRO A 19 -17.10 2.56 -6.57
C PRO A 19 -16.55 3.81 -7.24
N PHE A 20 -16.61 3.90 -8.57
CA PHE A 20 -15.93 4.96 -9.31
C PHE A 20 -16.91 5.93 -9.94
N SER A 21 -16.66 7.24 -9.81
CA SER A 21 -17.33 8.24 -10.62
C SER A 21 -16.93 8.14 -12.10
N ALA A 22 -17.81 8.62 -12.99
CA ALA A 22 -17.50 8.66 -14.43
C ALA A 22 -16.23 9.50 -14.72
N THR A 23 -16.02 10.58 -13.99
CA THR A 23 -14.82 11.44 -14.10
C THR A 23 -13.57 10.66 -13.71
N PHE A 24 -13.59 9.93 -12.59
CA PHE A 24 -12.47 9.10 -12.15
C PHE A 24 -12.08 8.08 -13.22
N LEU A 25 -13.07 7.35 -13.77
CA LEU A 25 -12.82 6.35 -14.82
C LEU A 25 -12.25 6.97 -16.10
N ALA A 26 -12.74 8.15 -16.51
CA ALA A 26 -12.24 8.86 -17.67
C ALA A 26 -10.78 9.31 -17.48
N GLU A 27 -10.42 9.82 -16.30
CA GLU A 27 -9.06 10.22 -15.98
C GLU A 27 -8.11 9.02 -15.85
N ALA A 28 -8.56 7.92 -15.25
CA ALA A 28 -7.81 6.68 -15.18
C ALA A 28 -7.51 6.11 -16.57
N SER A 29 -8.48 6.15 -17.49
CA SER A 29 -8.31 5.72 -18.87
C SER A 29 -7.34 6.61 -19.64
N ARG A 30 -7.42 7.95 -19.44
CA ARG A 30 -6.53 8.90 -20.10
C ARG A 30 -5.06 8.74 -19.67
N ALA A 31 -4.83 8.39 -18.42
CA ALA A 31 -3.48 8.29 -17.85
C ALA A 31 -2.70 7.06 -18.32
N ARG A 32 -3.31 6.17 -19.08
CA ARG A 32 -2.74 4.88 -19.45
C ARG A 32 -2.86 4.62 -20.96
N SER A 33 -1.79 4.04 -21.51
CA SER A 33 -1.78 3.59 -22.91
C SER A 33 -2.58 2.29 -23.15
N THR A 34 -2.78 1.51 -22.09
CA THR A 34 -3.53 0.23 -22.14
C THR A 34 -4.67 0.27 -21.14
N PRO A 35 -5.90 -0.05 -21.55
CA PRO A 35 -7.03 -0.17 -20.62
C PRO A 35 -6.75 -1.22 -19.54
N ILE A 36 -7.21 -0.96 -18.33
CA ILE A 36 -7.15 -1.90 -17.21
C ILE A 36 -8.58 -2.22 -16.80
N ASP A 37 -8.89 -3.51 -16.62
CA ASP A 37 -10.10 -3.90 -15.91
C ASP A 37 -9.93 -3.57 -14.44
N MET A 38 -10.71 -2.60 -13.97
CA MET A 38 -10.67 -2.18 -12.57
C MET A 38 -11.38 -3.16 -11.63
N ILE A 39 -12.13 -4.13 -12.18
CA ILE A 39 -12.82 -5.12 -11.35
C ILE A 39 -11.81 -6.18 -10.88
N THR A 40 -11.66 -6.29 -9.57
CA THR A 40 -10.75 -7.25 -8.95
C THR A 40 -11.50 -8.50 -8.52
N ARG A 41 -11.35 -9.58 -9.28
CA ARG A 41 -11.84 -10.90 -8.88
C ARG A 41 -10.70 -11.67 -8.22
N TYR A 42 -10.98 -12.33 -7.13
CA TYR A 42 -9.96 -13.10 -6.41
C TYR A 42 -9.33 -14.19 -7.31
N ALA A 43 -10.14 -14.84 -8.15
CA ALA A 43 -9.64 -15.84 -9.10
C ALA A 43 -8.61 -15.26 -10.10
N ASP A 44 -8.84 -14.03 -10.58
CA ASP A 44 -7.92 -13.36 -11.51
C ASP A 44 -6.60 -13.00 -10.81
N TYR A 45 -6.69 -12.51 -9.57
CA TYR A 45 -5.51 -12.27 -8.73
C TYR A 45 -4.72 -13.57 -8.51
N ARG A 46 -5.39 -14.64 -8.05
CA ARG A 46 -4.74 -15.91 -7.75
C ARG A 46 -4.10 -16.58 -8.96
N ALA A 47 -4.66 -16.40 -10.14
CA ALA A 47 -4.08 -16.92 -11.39
C ALA A 47 -2.64 -16.39 -11.64
N THR A 48 -2.31 -15.20 -11.13
CA THR A 48 -1.00 -14.55 -11.29
C THR A 48 -0.20 -14.46 -9.99
N ALA A 49 -0.72 -15.03 -8.91
CA ALA A 49 -0.17 -14.96 -7.55
C ALA A 49 0.05 -16.35 -6.94
N ALA A 50 0.37 -17.35 -7.77
CA ALA A 50 0.57 -18.73 -7.30
C ALA A 50 1.65 -18.84 -6.20
N ASN A 51 2.69 -18.03 -6.31
CA ASN A 51 3.82 -17.98 -5.37
C ASN A 51 3.63 -16.99 -4.21
N CYS A 52 2.49 -16.28 -4.15
CA CYS A 52 2.20 -15.37 -3.05
C CYS A 52 1.49 -16.09 -1.91
N ASP A 53 2.06 -16.03 -0.72
CA ASP A 53 1.58 -16.74 0.46
C ASP A 53 0.49 -15.96 1.19
N VAL A 54 0.67 -14.64 1.33
CA VAL A 54 -0.27 -13.75 2.02
C VAL A 54 -0.44 -12.46 1.22
N THR A 55 -1.65 -11.94 1.24
CA THR A 55 -2.03 -10.71 0.56
C THR A 55 -2.77 -9.78 1.48
N ILE A 56 -2.31 -8.55 1.60
CA ILE A 56 -3.06 -7.46 2.24
C ILE A 56 -3.89 -6.78 1.16
N CYS A 57 -5.20 -6.74 1.39
CA CYS A 57 -6.15 -6.18 0.43
C CYS A 57 -7.06 -5.13 1.09
N PHE A 58 -7.47 -4.15 0.32
CA PHE A 58 -8.28 -3.02 0.78
C PHE A 58 -9.06 -2.37 -0.37
N GLY A 59 -10.10 -1.66 -0.03
CA GLY A 59 -10.83 -0.81 -0.94
C GLY A 59 -10.18 0.57 -1.12
N GLY A 60 -11.01 1.60 -1.07
CA GLY A 60 -10.61 3.00 -1.03
C GLY A 60 -11.83 3.86 -0.78
N LYS A 61 -11.69 4.85 0.08
CA LYS A 61 -12.73 5.87 0.33
C LYS A 61 -12.13 7.25 0.10
N ALA A 62 -12.67 7.98 -0.86
CA ALA A 62 -12.22 9.32 -1.24
C ALA A 62 -13.35 10.04 -1.97
N HIS A 63 -14.22 10.71 -1.22
CA HIS A 63 -15.42 11.38 -1.74
C HIS A 63 -15.09 12.46 -2.77
N LEU A 64 -13.99 13.21 -2.54
CA LEU A 64 -13.56 14.30 -3.43
C LEU A 64 -13.42 13.85 -4.89
N VAL A 65 -12.89 12.67 -5.14
CA VAL A 65 -12.66 12.14 -6.50
C VAL A 65 -13.73 11.14 -6.95
N GLY A 66 -14.70 10.85 -6.10
CA GLY A 66 -15.77 9.90 -6.39
C GLY A 66 -15.30 8.45 -6.44
N LEU A 67 -14.44 8.08 -5.49
CA LEU A 67 -14.03 6.70 -5.20
C LEU A 67 -14.61 6.28 -3.86
N TRP A 68 -15.39 5.19 -3.83
CA TRP A 68 -15.97 4.67 -2.60
C TRP A 68 -16.18 3.17 -2.65
N VAL A 69 -15.44 2.43 -1.84
CA VAL A 69 -15.60 0.98 -1.63
C VAL A 69 -16.03 0.77 -0.19
N ASP A 70 -17.13 0.07 0.01
CA ASP A 70 -17.58 -0.28 1.35
C ASP A 70 -16.65 -1.32 1.98
N ASP A 71 -16.36 -1.18 3.26
CA ASP A 71 -15.49 -2.12 3.99
C ASP A 71 -16.12 -3.51 4.10
N GLN A 72 -17.45 -3.61 3.99
CA GLN A 72 -18.15 -4.88 3.88
C GLN A 72 -17.73 -5.67 2.62
N ASP A 73 -17.52 -4.99 1.48
CA ASP A 73 -17.04 -5.63 0.24
C ASP A 73 -15.63 -6.21 0.44
N VAL A 74 -14.77 -5.51 1.20
CA VAL A 74 -13.43 -5.99 1.55
C VAL A 74 -13.52 -7.20 2.47
N ALA A 75 -14.36 -7.16 3.50
CA ALA A 75 -14.57 -8.28 4.42
C ALA A 75 -15.11 -9.51 3.69
N ASP A 76 -16.03 -9.33 2.74
CA ASP A 76 -16.57 -10.42 1.94
C ASP A 76 -15.55 -10.97 0.92
N TYR A 77 -14.66 -10.12 0.43
CA TYR A 77 -13.52 -10.57 -0.39
C TYR A 77 -12.55 -11.43 0.41
N VAL A 78 -12.22 -11.05 1.64
CA VAL A 78 -11.35 -11.82 2.54
C VAL A 78 -11.91 -13.21 2.82
N LYS A 79 -13.22 -13.36 2.93
CA LYS A 79 -13.88 -14.66 3.15
C LYS A 79 -13.65 -15.68 2.02
N GLN A 80 -13.22 -15.24 0.84
CA GLN A 80 -12.93 -16.15 -0.30
C GLN A 80 -11.67 -17.00 -0.05
N ASP A 81 -10.68 -16.46 0.70
CA ASP A 81 -9.50 -17.23 1.15
C ASP A 81 -8.94 -16.65 2.46
N PRO A 82 -9.61 -16.91 3.60
CA PRO A 82 -9.21 -16.36 4.89
C PRO A 82 -7.88 -16.91 5.42
N ALA A 83 -7.31 -17.92 4.76
CA ALA A 83 -5.99 -18.43 5.09
C ALA A 83 -4.85 -17.63 4.44
N ARG A 84 -5.15 -16.76 3.46
CA ARG A 84 -4.17 -15.96 2.72
C ARG A 84 -4.47 -14.46 2.70
N LEU A 85 -5.72 -14.05 2.88
CA LEU A 85 -6.11 -12.66 2.75
C LEU A 85 -6.20 -11.98 4.12
N ILE A 86 -5.65 -10.77 4.20
CA ILE A 86 -5.80 -9.86 5.33
C ILE A 86 -6.45 -8.59 4.80
N GLY A 87 -7.62 -8.22 5.30
CA GLY A 87 -8.33 -7.02 4.89
C GLY A 87 -7.94 -5.81 5.73
N PHE A 88 -7.75 -4.66 5.09
CA PHE A 88 -7.68 -3.36 5.74
C PHE A 88 -8.95 -2.57 5.44
N LEU A 89 -9.47 -1.88 6.44
CA LEU A 89 -10.55 -0.92 6.27
C LEU A 89 -10.04 0.35 5.58
N SER A 90 -10.91 1.07 4.90
CA SER A 90 -10.58 2.35 4.27
C SER A 90 -11.34 3.49 4.90
N LEU A 91 -10.72 4.67 5.04
CA LEU A 91 -11.37 5.85 5.60
C LEU A 91 -11.19 7.07 4.72
N ASP A 92 -12.26 7.85 4.64
CA ASP A 92 -12.23 9.25 4.22
C ASP A 92 -12.54 10.15 5.42
N PRO A 93 -11.52 10.68 6.13
CA PRO A 93 -11.73 11.46 7.33
C PRO A 93 -12.32 12.85 7.08
N THR A 94 -12.58 13.22 5.83
CA THR A 94 -13.33 14.45 5.49
C THR A 94 -14.84 14.26 5.59
N GLN A 95 -15.31 13.00 5.68
CA GLN A 95 -16.73 12.67 5.77
C GLN A 95 -17.19 12.56 7.23
N PRO A 96 -18.45 12.86 7.52
CA PRO A 96 -19.00 12.64 8.86
C PRO A 96 -18.98 11.14 9.20
N ASN A 97 -18.89 10.82 10.50
CA ASN A 97 -18.94 9.45 11.03
C ASN A 97 -17.72 8.55 10.70
N TRP A 98 -16.64 9.04 10.12
CA TRP A 98 -15.47 8.24 9.79
C TRP A 98 -14.90 7.47 11.02
N GLN A 99 -15.06 8.01 12.24
CA GLN A 99 -14.62 7.34 13.47
C GLN A 99 -15.47 6.09 13.75
N ALA A 100 -16.80 6.21 13.62
CA ALA A 100 -17.69 5.06 13.77
C ALA A 100 -17.45 4.00 12.68
N GLU A 101 -17.14 4.43 11.44
CA GLU A 101 -16.76 3.52 10.36
C GLU A 101 -15.44 2.79 10.67
N MET A 102 -14.46 3.48 11.28
CA MET A 102 -13.20 2.89 11.70
C MET A 102 -13.42 1.79 12.75
N GLU A 103 -14.21 2.08 13.78
CA GLU A 103 -14.54 1.12 14.84
C GLU A 103 -15.32 -0.08 14.28
N TYR A 104 -16.31 0.16 13.44
CA TYR A 104 -17.10 -0.90 12.80
C TYR A 104 -16.23 -1.80 11.90
N GLY A 105 -15.41 -1.21 11.04
CA GLY A 105 -14.52 -1.96 10.15
C GLY A 105 -13.53 -2.85 10.92
N HIS A 106 -13.00 -2.35 12.03
CA HIS A 106 -12.08 -3.13 12.86
C HIS A 106 -12.80 -4.16 13.74
N GLN A 107 -13.82 -3.74 14.52
CA GLN A 107 -14.39 -4.58 15.58
C GLN A 107 -15.46 -5.55 15.06
N GLU A 108 -16.27 -5.14 14.08
CA GLU A 108 -17.37 -5.94 13.56
C GLU A 108 -16.98 -6.70 12.29
N LEU A 109 -16.22 -6.09 11.40
CA LEU A 109 -15.79 -6.73 10.17
C LEU A 109 -14.45 -7.47 10.29
N GLY A 110 -13.70 -7.27 11.37
CA GLY A 110 -12.44 -7.94 11.65
C GLY A 110 -11.29 -7.51 10.72
N LEU A 111 -11.35 -6.29 10.16
CA LEU A 111 -10.30 -5.75 9.31
C LEU A 111 -9.10 -5.31 10.15
N GLN A 112 -7.89 -5.65 9.72
CA GLN A 112 -6.70 -5.67 10.58
C GLN A 112 -5.71 -4.53 10.32
N GLY A 113 -6.13 -3.49 9.60
CA GLY A 113 -5.33 -2.31 9.31
C GLY A 113 -6.18 -1.23 8.66
N ILE A 114 -5.57 -0.10 8.37
CA ILE A 114 -6.26 1.09 7.84
C ILE A 114 -5.62 1.52 6.52
N LYS A 115 -6.42 1.73 5.48
CA LYS A 115 -6.01 2.38 4.22
C LYS A 115 -6.47 3.82 4.20
N LEU A 116 -5.56 4.73 3.89
CA LEU A 116 -5.82 6.15 3.71
C LEU A 116 -5.41 6.61 2.31
N MET A 117 -6.16 7.55 1.76
CA MET A 117 -5.92 8.13 0.44
C MET A 117 -5.89 9.66 0.49
N PRO A 118 -4.86 10.29 1.14
CA PRO A 118 -4.86 11.73 1.42
C PRO A 118 -5.06 12.59 0.18
N MET A 119 -4.36 12.30 -0.93
CA MET A 119 -4.48 13.05 -2.17
C MET A 119 -5.86 12.92 -2.81
N TYR A 120 -6.46 11.73 -2.74
CA TYR A 120 -7.76 11.46 -3.36
C TYR A 120 -8.93 12.01 -2.54
N ALA A 121 -8.76 12.10 -1.23
CA ALA A 121 -9.79 12.64 -0.32
C ALA A 121 -9.56 14.11 0.08
N GLY A 122 -8.37 14.67 -0.17
CA GLY A 122 -8.07 16.08 0.04
C GLY A 122 -7.79 16.46 1.51
N PHE A 123 -7.10 15.62 2.27
CA PHE A 123 -6.72 15.92 3.66
C PHE A 123 -5.21 15.78 3.90
N LEU A 124 -4.71 16.45 4.92
CA LEU A 124 -3.31 16.33 5.35
C LEU A 124 -3.19 15.27 6.46
N PRO A 125 -2.33 14.25 6.33
CA PRO A 125 -2.21 13.19 7.33
C PRO A 125 -1.84 13.68 8.75
N GLN A 126 -1.12 14.80 8.84
CA GLN A 126 -0.68 15.38 10.12
C GLN A 126 -1.70 16.30 10.77
N ASP A 127 -2.85 16.57 10.17
CA ASP A 127 -3.87 17.42 10.79
C ASP A 127 -4.28 16.88 12.16
N GLN A 128 -4.38 17.76 13.14
CA GLN A 128 -4.68 17.37 14.52
C GLN A 128 -6.07 16.74 14.69
N GLN A 129 -7.01 17.07 13.81
CA GLN A 129 -8.33 16.42 13.80
C GLN A 129 -8.24 14.91 13.49
N LEU A 130 -7.12 14.43 12.94
CA LEU A 130 -6.86 13.01 12.70
C LEU A 130 -6.14 12.31 13.87
N ASP A 131 -5.82 13.03 14.95
CA ASP A 131 -5.22 12.43 16.15
C ASP A 131 -6.02 11.25 16.73
N PRO A 132 -7.37 11.27 16.72
CA PRO A 132 -8.15 10.10 17.15
C PRO A 132 -7.85 8.85 16.30
N LEU A 133 -7.65 8.97 14.97
CA LEU A 133 -7.28 7.86 14.09
C LEU A 133 -5.92 7.28 14.49
N TRP A 134 -4.93 8.14 14.64
CA TRP A 134 -3.57 7.72 14.98
C TRP A 134 -3.49 7.09 16.38
N ARG A 135 -4.23 7.62 17.37
CA ARG A 135 -4.35 7.02 18.70
C ARG A 135 -5.04 5.65 18.64
N TYR A 136 -6.11 5.53 17.88
CA TYR A 136 -6.82 4.26 17.70
C TYR A 136 -5.92 3.21 17.05
N ALA A 137 -5.23 3.58 15.97
CA ALA A 137 -4.27 2.70 15.30
C ALA A 137 -3.15 2.24 16.25
N GLN A 138 -2.60 3.14 17.07
CA GLN A 138 -1.58 2.82 18.07
C GLN A 138 -2.13 1.89 19.15
N GLN A 139 -3.31 2.18 19.69
CA GLN A 139 -3.94 1.41 20.78
C GLN A 139 -4.27 -0.02 20.36
N HIS A 140 -4.70 -0.20 19.12
CA HIS A 140 -5.12 -1.50 18.58
C HIS A 140 -4.05 -2.18 17.71
N ASN A 141 -2.84 -1.63 17.64
CA ASN A 141 -1.74 -2.13 16.80
C ASN A 141 -2.12 -2.28 15.32
N LEU A 142 -2.99 -1.42 14.79
CA LEU A 142 -3.38 -1.44 13.40
C LEU A 142 -2.33 -0.74 12.54
N PRO A 143 -1.70 -1.40 11.57
CA PRO A 143 -0.86 -0.72 10.61
C PRO A 143 -1.70 0.19 9.71
N VAL A 144 -1.10 1.30 9.30
CA VAL A 144 -1.76 2.29 8.43
C VAL A 144 -0.99 2.39 7.12
N LEU A 145 -1.64 2.05 6.02
CA LEU A 145 -1.10 2.20 4.67
C LEU A 145 -1.68 3.46 4.03
N LEU A 146 -0.81 4.40 3.67
CA LEU A 146 -1.22 5.64 3.02
C LEU A 146 -0.81 5.63 1.55
N HIS A 147 -1.72 6.06 0.68
CA HIS A 147 -1.29 6.49 -0.65
C HIS A 147 -0.34 7.67 -0.51
N THR A 148 0.84 7.58 -1.11
CA THR A 148 1.83 8.64 -1.20
C THR A 148 2.31 8.80 -2.64
N GLY A 149 2.83 9.98 -2.98
CA GLY A 149 3.34 10.23 -4.32
C GLY A 149 2.31 10.83 -5.27
N THR A 150 2.24 10.37 -6.50
CA THR A 150 1.44 10.98 -7.56
C THR A 150 0.10 10.30 -7.81
N THR A 151 -0.78 11.00 -8.52
CA THR A 151 -2.03 10.47 -9.08
C THR A 151 -2.26 10.99 -10.48
N PHE A 152 -3.20 10.36 -11.19
CA PHE A 152 -3.74 10.83 -12.46
C PHE A 152 -4.97 11.73 -12.29
N VAL A 153 -5.51 11.85 -11.07
CA VAL A 153 -6.75 12.58 -10.80
C VAL A 153 -6.47 14.07 -10.61
N ALA A 154 -7.05 14.90 -11.50
CA ALA A 154 -6.79 16.33 -11.53
C ALA A 154 -7.22 17.07 -10.26
N GLN A 155 -8.23 16.60 -9.55
CA GLN A 155 -8.73 17.20 -8.31
C GLN A 155 -7.84 16.91 -7.09
N GLY A 156 -6.93 15.92 -7.18
CA GLY A 156 -6.08 15.50 -6.07
C GLY A 156 -4.97 16.52 -5.78
N PRO A 157 -4.95 17.19 -4.62
CA PRO A 157 -3.91 18.16 -4.30
C PRO A 157 -2.58 17.46 -3.96
N ILE A 158 -1.52 17.69 -4.74
CA ILE A 158 -0.21 17.07 -4.56
C ILE A 158 0.34 17.27 -3.14
N GLU A 159 0.11 18.43 -2.54
CA GLU A 159 0.60 18.73 -1.20
C GLU A 159 0.19 17.70 -0.15
N THR A 160 -0.99 17.11 -0.27
CA THR A 160 -1.52 16.19 0.75
C THR A 160 -0.86 14.80 0.77
N THR A 161 -0.03 14.48 -0.23
CA THR A 161 0.58 13.17 -0.41
C THR A 161 2.10 13.14 -0.17
N LEU A 162 2.70 14.27 0.20
CA LEU A 162 4.14 14.38 0.38
C LEU A 162 4.63 13.55 1.57
N PRO A 163 5.68 12.74 1.41
CA PRO A 163 6.19 11.88 2.49
C PRO A 163 6.58 12.63 3.77
N ARG A 164 6.97 13.91 3.67
CA ARG A 164 7.32 14.76 4.83
C ARG A 164 6.20 14.89 5.86
N HIS A 165 4.94 14.75 5.45
CA HIS A 165 3.79 14.79 6.37
C HIS A 165 3.79 13.60 7.31
N ILE A 166 4.30 12.45 6.85
CA ILE A 166 4.42 11.25 7.67
C ILE A 166 5.51 11.40 8.73
N ASP A 167 6.55 12.21 8.48
CA ASP A 167 7.53 12.55 9.52
C ASP A 167 6.86 13.22 10.74
N VAL A 168 5.91 14.11 10.48
CA VAL A 168 5.16 14.80 11.55
C VAL A 168 4.31 13.82 12.34
N VAL A 169 3.59 12.93 11.65
CA VAL A 169 2.75 11.89 12.26
C VAL A 169 3.60 10.94 13.10
N ALA A 170 4.68 10.40 12.55
CA ALA A 170 5.52 9.42 13.20
C ALA A 170 6.27 9.98 14.43
N ARG A 171 6.53 11.30 14.50
CA ARG A 171 7.04 11.95 15.71
C ARG A 171 6.00 12.05 16.81
N ARG A 172 4.72 12.20 16.47
CA ARG A 172 3.60 12.30 17.43
C ARG A 172 3.10 10.94 17.89
N PHE A 173 3.15 9.95 17.00
CA PHE A 173 2.66 8.59 17.21
C PHE A 173 3.72 7.55 16.80
N PRO A 174 4.83 7.46 17.56
CA PRO A 174 6.01 6.70 17.14
C PRO A 174 5.80 5.18 17.08
N GLU A 175 4.80 4.67 17.77
CA GLU A 175 4.50 3.23 17.80
C GLU A 175 3.58 2.77 16.65
N VAL A 176 2.96 3.70 15.91
CA VAL A 176 2.13 3.34 14.76
C VAL A 176 3.00 2.83 13.62
N ARG A 177 2.67 1.66 13.12
CA ARG A 177 3.30 1.10 11.92
C ARG A 177 2.68 1.72 10.69
N ILE A 178 3.49 2.42 9.92
CA ILE A 178 3.02 3.18 8.74
C ILE A 178 3.70 2.63 7.49
N ILE A 179 2.93 2.44 6.43
CA ILE A 179 3.43 2.08 5.10
C ILE A 179 3.14 3.25 4.16
N MET A 180 4.18 3.83 3.60
CA MET A 180 4.07 4.80 2.51
C MET A 180 4.05 4.05 1.18
N ALA A 181 2.95 4.15 0.44
CA ALA A 181 2.81 3.47 -0.84
C ALA A 181 3.80 4.01 -1.90
N HIS A 182 4.18 3.12 -2.83
CA HIS A 182 4.90 3.47 -4.06
C HIS A 182 6.24 4.19 -3.85
N LEU A 183 6.94 3.94 -2.71
CA LEU A 183 8.15 4.68 -2.31
C LEU A 183 7.96 6.21 -2.38
N GLY A 184 6.71 6.68 -2.27
CA GLY A 184 6.37 8.10 -2.37
C GLY A 184 6.62 8.73 -3.74
N HIS A 185 6.72 7.92 -4.81
CA HIS A 185 7.02 8.38 -6.17
C HIS A 185 6.13 9.57 -6.61
N PRO A 186 6.70 10.68 -7.13
CA PRO A 186 8.11 10.94 -7.47
C PRO A 186 8.91 11.65 -6.36
N PHE A 187 8.53 11.56 -5.09
CA PHE A 187 9.19 12.20 -3.95
C PHE A 187 10.03 11.20 -3.13
N GLU A 188 10.71 10.28 -3.81
CA GLU A 188 11.46 9.17 -3.20
C GLU A 188 12.49 9.62 -2.19
N GLY A 189 13.17 10.73 -2.46
CA GLY A 189 14.17 11.30 -1.55
C GLY A 189 13.59 11.62 -0.17
N GLU A 190 12.38 12.19 -0.12
CA GLU A 190 11.67 12.43 1.14
C GLU A 190 11.23 11.11 1.79
N CYS A 191 10.67 10.21 0.99
CA CYS A 191 10.24 8.90 1.48
C CYS A 191 11.40 8.13 2.13
N VAL A 192 12.54 8.06 1.46
CA VAL A 192 13.77 7.40 1.98
C VAL A 192 14.25 8.08 3.26
N ALA A 193 14.22 9.42 3.32
CA ALA A 193 14.61 10.13 4.54
C ALA A 193 13.68 9.80 5.73
N VAL A 194 12.38 9.68 5.48
CA VAL A 194 11.38 9.38 6.53
C VAL A 194 11.50 7.94 7.01
N ILE A 195 11.57 6.94 6.10
CA ILE A 195 11.70 5.52 6.51
C ILE A 195 13.04 5.24 7.20
N ARG A 196 14.11 5.96 6.85
CA ARG A 196 15.41 5.86 7.52
C ARG A 196 15.36 6.35 8.96
N LYS A 197 14.59 7.41 9.20
CA LYS A 197 14.52 8.11 10.49
C LYS A 197 13.64 7.40 11.51
N HIS A 198 12.54 6.78 11.07
CA HIS A 198 11.52 6.23 11.96
C HIS A 198 11.52 4.70 11.97
N PRO A 199 11.60 4.07 13.17
CA PRO A 199 11.70 2.60 13.28
C PRO A 199 10.48 1.88 12.73
N HIS A 200 9.27 2.45 12.85
CA HIS A 200 8.00 1.83 12.45
C HIS A 200 7.40 2.41 11.17
N VAL A 201 8.16 3.20 10.40
CA VAL A 201 7.73 3.66 9.07
C VAL A 201 8.43 2.84 7.99
N TYR A 202 7.65 2.35 7.05
CA TYR A 202 8.04 1.51 5.92
C TYR A 202 7.55 2.13 4.62
N ALA A 203 7.97 1.60 3.49
CA ALA A 203 7.40 1.92 2.18
C ALA A 203 7.23 0.65 1.34
N ASP A 204 6.35 0.64 0.36
CA ASP A 204 6.22 -0.45 -0.59
C ASP A 204 6.67 -0.05 -2.00
N VAL A 205 6.94 -1.05 -2.85
CA VAL A 205 7.36 -0.85 -4.26
C VAL A 205 6.21 -0.97 -5.26
N SER A 206 4.98 -0.99 -4.79
CA SER A 206 3.80 -1.11 -5.65
C SER A 206 3.69 0.01 -6.68
N ALA A 207 2.94 -0.18 -7.76
CA ALA A 207 2.75 0.78 -8.86
C ALA A 207 4.02 1.23 -9.62
N LEU A 208 5.20 0.73 -9.28
CA LEU A 208 6.47 1.09 -9.95
C LEU A 208 6.91 0.05 -10.99
N HIS A 209 6.36 -1.15 -10.95
CA HIS A 209 6.82 -2.27 -11.77
C HIS A 209 6.68 -2.06 -13.29
N TYR A 210 5.73 -1.23 -13.72
CA TYR A 210 5.57 -0.83 -15.12
C TYR A 210 6.35 0.46 -15.50
N ARG A 211 7.22 0.93 -14.59
CA ARG A 211 8.13 2.07 -14.77
C ARG A 211 9.56 1.67 -14.42
N PRO A 212 10.23 0.85 -15.24
CA PRO A 212 11.50 0.21 -14.85
C PRO A 212 12.60 1.22 -14.50
N TRP A 213 12.72 2.33 -15.21
CA TRP A 213 13.67 3.38 -14.86
C TRP A 213 13.35 3.99 -13.49
N GLN A 214 12.10 4.30 -13.22
CA GLN A 214 11.68 4.89 -11.96
C GLN A 214 11.91 3.92 -10.80
N LEU A 215 11.55 2.66 -10.97
CA LEU A 215 11.77 1.64 -9.95
C LEU A 215 13.27 1.44 -9.68
N PHE A 216 14.11 1.40 -10.72
CA PHE A 216 15.56 1.32 -10.57
C PHE A 216 16.11 2.53 -9.80
N HIS A 217 15.73 3.75 -10.19
CA HIS A 217 16.14 4.98 -9.52
C HIS A 217 15.70 5.00 -8.05
N SER A 218 14.46 4.65 -7.76
CA SER A 218 13.92 4.61 -6.39
C SER A 218 14.69 3.61 -5.52
N LEU A 219 14.99 2.40 -6.06
CA LEU A 219 15.76 1.40 -5.34
C LEU A 219 17.25 1.75 -5.22
N MET A 220 17.80 2.54 -6.13
CA MET A 220 19.15 3.10 -5.98
C MET A 220 19.24 4.03 -4.78
N LEU A 221 18.25 4.89 -4.55
CA LEU A 221 18.19 5.72 -3.34
C LEU A 221 18.09 4.84 -2.08
N VAL A 222 17.23 3.83 -2.10
CA VAL A 222 17.13 2.84 -1.00
C VAL A 222 18.47 2.17 -0.73
N HIS A 223 19.22 1.83 -1.79
CA HIS A 223 20.54 1.19 -1.70
C HIS A 223 21.57 2.13 -1.10
N GLU A 224 21.69 3.34 -1.58
CA GLU A 224 22.64 4.35 -1.11
C GLU A 224 22.43 4.74 0.36
N TYR A 225 21.17 4.82 0.78
CA TYR A 225 20.82 5.12 2.18
C TYR A 225 20.83 3.89 3.10
N GLY A 226 21.00 2.68 2.56
CA GLY A 226 21.09 1.43 3.34
C GLY A 226 19.78 1.02 4.00
N VAL A 227 18.64 1.40 3.44
CA VAL A 227 17.30 1.21 4.07
C VAL A 227 16.47 0.08 3.44
N TRP A 228 17.12 -0.91 2.84
CA TRP A 228 16.45 -2.05 2.23
C TRP A 228 15.46 -2.76 3.17
N ASN A 229 15.82 -2.86 4.44
CA ASN A 229 14.98 -3.48 5.48
C ASN A 229 13.69 -2.74 5.77
N LYS A 230 13.49 -1.56 5.19
CA LYS A 230 12.29 -0.72 5.33
C LYS A 230 11.35 -0.79 4.14
N VAL A 231 11.73 -1.54 3.09
CA VAL A 231 10.95 -1.62 1.85
C VAL A 231 10.26 -2.97 1.76
N LEU A 232 8.97 -2.95 1.41
CA LEU A 232 8.07 -4.10 1.36
C LEU A 232 7.66 -4.38 -0.09
N PHE A 233 7.40 -5.65 -0.39
CA PHE A 233 6.83 -6.05 -1.68
C PHE A 233 5.34 -5.74 -1.73
N GLY A 234 4.89 -5.12 -2.80
CA GLY A 234 3.50 -4.84 -3.11
C GLY A 234 3.29 -4.71 -4.61
N THR A 235 2.11 -5.07 -5.11
CA THR A 235 1.79 -5.03 -6.54
C THR A 235 1.05 -3.78 -6.97
N ASP A 236 0.09 -3.32 -6.22
CA ASP A 236 -0.96 -2.39 -6.64
C ASP A 236 -1.95 -3.06 -7.63
N PHE A 237 -2.24 -4.36 -7.43
CA PHE A 237 -3.25 -5.04 -8.25
C PHE A 237 -4.60 -4.29 -8.18
N PRO A 238 -5.29 -4.05 -9.31
CA PRO A 238 -5.15 -4.67 -10.63
C PRO A 238 -4.17 -3.97 -11.59
N PHE A 239 -3.44 -2.97 -11.16
CA PHE A 239 -2.56 -2.19 -12.03
C PHE A 239 -1.33 -2.97 -12.51
N THR A 240 -0.89 -3.96 -11.75
CA THR A 240 0.06 -4.98 -12.17
C THR A 240 -0.24 -6.30 -11.43
N THR A 241 0.46 -7.36 -11.76
CA THR A 241 0.26 -8.70 -11.20
C THR A 241 1.48 -9.12 -10.37
N VAL A 242 1.32 -10.13 -9.51
CA VAL A 242 2.44 -10.67 -8.72
C VAL A 242 3.57 -11.17 -9.62
N ASP A 243 3.24 -12.00 -10.62
CA ASP A 243 4.25 -12.56 -11.53
C ASP A 243 5.00 -11.48 -12.32
N ALA A 244 4.28 -10.47 -12.82
CA ALA A 244 4.90 -9.34 -13.53
C ALA A 244 5.79 -8.50 -12.59
N SER A 245 5.35 -8.29 -11.36
CA SER A 245 6.10 -7.53 -10.35
C SER A 245 7.38 -8.24 -9.93
N LEU A 246 7.31 -9.54 -9.68
CA LEU A 246 8.49 -10.37 -9.35
C LEU A 246 9.50 -10.38 -10.51
N THR A 247 9.01 -10.58 -11.74
CA THR A 247 9.85 -10.54 -12.95
C THR A 247 10.52 -9.18 -13.11
N GLY A 248 9.74 -8.09 -12.95
CA GLY A 248 10.25 -6.72 -13.05
C GLY A 248 11.32 -6.42 -12.01
N LEU A 249 11.10 -6.79 -10.75
CA LEU A 249 12.10 -6.59 -9.69
C LEU A 249 13.40 -7.36 -9.98
N ARG A 250 13.29 -8.65 -10.31
CA ARG A 250 14.47 -9.50 -10.59
C ARG A 250 15.28 -9.01 -11.77
N SER A 251 14.63 -8.52 -12.82
CA SER A 251 15.33 -7.97 -13.99
C SER A 251 16.20 -6.74 -13.67
N LEU A 252 15.92 -6.02 -12.58
CA LEU A 252 16.71 -4.88 -12.18
C LEU A 252 18.12 -5.25 -11.72
N ALA A 253 18.35 -6.49 -11.28
CA ALA A 253 19.69 -6.98 -10.92
C ALA A 253 20.64 -7.04 -12.13
N GLU A 254 20.09 -7.11 -13.34
CA GLU A 254 20.84 -7.14 -14.60
C GLU A 254 21.18 -5.73 -15.12
N VAL A 255 20.50 -4.70 -14.60
CA VAL A 255 20.71 -3.31 -15.03
C VAL A 255 22.02 -2.78 -14.47
N LYS A 256 22.87 -2.29 -15.37
CA LYS A 256 24.12 -1.61 -15.03
C LYS A 256 24.19 -0.26 -15.72
N ILE A 257 24.44 0.78 -14.95
CA ILE A 257 24.64 2.14 -15.43
C ILE A 257 26.00 2.61 -14.91
N ASP A 258 27.03 2.50 -15.76
CA ASP A 258 28.43 2.70 -15.37
C ASP A 258 28.80 1.76 -14.18
N ARG A 259 29.12 2.31 -13.02
CA ARG A 259 29.45 1.55 -11.79
C ARG A 259 28.23 1.24 -10.92
N PHE A 260 27.06 1.73 -11.28
CA PHE A 260 25.84 1.59 -10.48
C PHE A 260 25.05 0.35 -10.88
N SER A 261 24.70 -0.45 -9.89
CA SER A 261 23.86 -1.64 -10.04
C SER A 261 23.16 -1.95 -8.72
N LEU A 262 22.08 -2.70 -8.77
CA LEU A 262 21.37 -3.19 -7.59
C LEU A 262 21.80 -4.62 -7.27
N PRO A 263 22.17 -4.93 -6.01
CA PRO A 263 22.55 -6.30 -5.64
C PRO A 263 21.34 -7.25 -5.69
N ALA A 264 21.47 -8.38 -6.40
CA ALA A 264 20.41 -9.37 -6.55
C ALA A 264 19.91 -9.92 -5.20
N GLU A 265 20.83 -10.14 -4.26
CA GLU A 265 20.49 -10.62 -2.91
C GLU A 265 19.64 -9.62 -2.12
N LYS A 266 19.75 -8.32 -2.38
CA LYS A 266 18.91 -7.30 -1.76
C LYS A 266 17.51 -7.29 -2.35
N ILE A 267 17.39 -7.53 -3.66
CA ILE A 267 16.10 -7.66 -4.34
C ILE A 267 15.37 -8.90 -3.82
N GLU A 268 16.03 -10.06 -3.75
CA GLU A 268 15.41 -11.27 -3.18
C GLU A 268 15.04 -11.09 -1.70
N ALA A 269 15.88 -10.43 -0.91
CA ALA A 269 15.57 -10.12 0.48
C ALA A 269 14.37 -9.16 0.63
N LEU A 270 14.11 -8.28 -0.33
CA LEU A 270 12.91 -7.45 -0.38
C LEU A 270 11.69 -8.31 -0.72
N ILE A 271 11.76 -9.15 -1.75
CA ILE A 271 10.67 -10.02 -2.19
C ILE A 271 10.22 -10.97 -1.05
N HIS A 272 11.16 -11.54 -0.32
CA HIS A 272 10.91 -12.53 0.73
C HIS A 272 10.85 -11.94 2.14
N ARG A 273 10.66 -10.63 2.26
CA ARG A 273 10.59 -9.99 3.56
C ARG A 273 9.32 -10.37 4.31
N ASN A 274 9.47 -10.80 5.57
CA ASN A 274 8.34 -11.06 6.45
C ASN A 274 7.66 -9.74 6.87
N ALA A 275 6.81 -9.22 6.00
CA ALA A 275 6.08 -7.98 6.25
C ALA A 275 5.08 -8.12 7.42
N LEU A 276 4.53 -9.32 7.68
CA LEU A 276 3.58 -9.51 8.79
C LEU A 276 4.25 -9.24 10.14
N GLU A 277 5.47 -9.71 10.33
CA GLU A 277 6.23 -9.46 11.55
C GLU A 277 6.50 -7.95 11.75
N LEU A 278 6.95 -7.27 10.71
CA LEU A 278 7.21 -5.84 10.73
C LEU A 278 5.95 -5.01 11.03
N LEU A 279 4.82 -5.46 10.52
CA LEU A 279 3.52 -4.80 10.67
C LEU A 279 2.75 -5.25 11.92
N GLY A 280 3.26 -6.24 12.66
CA GLY A 280 2.59 -6.78 13.85
C GLY A 280 1.29 -7.51 13.52
N LEU A 281 1.17 -8.05 12.32
CA LEU A 281 -0.01 -8.79 11.87
C LEU A 281 0.16 -10.30 12.10
N PRO A 282 -0.88 -11.00 12.53
CA PRO A 282 -0.86 -12.45 12.63
C PRO A 282 -0.84 -13.08 11.22
N HIS A 283 -0.27 -14.29 11.11
CA HIS A 283 -0.38 -15.05 9.87
C HIS A 283 -1.80 -15.58 9.70
N PRO A 284 -2.53 -15.26 8.62
CA PRO A 284 -3.95 -15.55 8.49
C PRO A 284 -4.26 -17.07 8.48
N GLY A 285 -3.34 -17.90 8.00
CA GLY A 285 -3.48 -19.37 7.97
C GLY A 285 -2.99 -20.10 9.24
N LYS A 286 -2.52 -19.37 10.26
CA LYS A 286 -2.11 -19.98 11.53
C LYS A 286 -3.10 -19.56 12.60
N ALA A 287 -3.84 -20.54 13.16
CA ALA A 287 -4.67 -20.28 14.33
C ALA A 287 -3.78 -19.66 15.43
N THR A 288 -4.23 -18.56 16.01
CA THR A 288 -3.64 -18.03 17.25
C THR A 288 -3.78 -19.12 18.32
N ALA A 289 -2.64 -19.67 18.74
CA ALA A 289 -2.57 -20.67 19.79
C ALA A 289 -2.99 -20.09 21.14
#